data_533af3b779360ea38a9e6129cf040350
#
_entry.id   533af3b779360ea38a9e6129cf040350
#
_cell.length_a   1.000
_cell.length_b   1.000
_cell.length_c   1.000
_cell.angle_alpha   90.00
_cell.angle_beta   90.00
_cell.angle_gamma   90.00
#
_symmetry.space_group_name_H-M   'P 1'
#
loop_
_entity.id
_entity.type
_entity.pdbx_description
1 polymer ?
#
loop_
_entity_poly.entity_id
_entity_poly.type
_entity_poly.pdbx_seq_one_letter_code
_entity_poly.pdbx_strand_id
1 'polypeptide(L)'
;RSSDLQSCKVKIVKVIFCMFCSSVTDSTGVLVNKTDSTQEILSKEPYAKRMKALEKELAAWTKKQEKKKKKGEPYDSVMEVKPLDVQVSVSSQLDPDRNIFFTFPTPLAKADTAAIHLYAKHDTLWYRAPMEFLPAGNRRYELRGEWRPDIEYSLEVDSAAFEDIYGLASKPIK
;
A
#
# COMPACT_ATOMS: atom_id res chain seq x y z
N ARG A 1 38.27 14.99 -32.80
CA ARG A 1 37.49 15.94 -31.94
C ARG A 1 36.48 15.13 -31.20
N SER A 2 36.85 14.81 -29.99
CA SER A 2 36.07 14.19 -28.97
C SER A 2 34.95 15.16 -28.53
N SER A 3 33.72 14.82 -28.76
CA SER A 3 32.58 15.55 -28.20
C SER A 3 32.21 14.89 -26.89
N ASP A 4 32.46 15.62 -25.81
CA ASP A 4 32.04 15.31 -24.46
C ASP A 4 30.53 15.17 -24.38
N LEU A 5 30.04 13.93 -24.33
CA LEU A 5 28.72 13.60 -23.85
C LEU A 5 28.74 13.75 -22.34
N GLN A 6 28.50 14.96 -21.85
CA GLN A 6 28.16 15.20 -20.45
C GLN A 6 26.99 14.31 -20.11
N SER A 7 27.28 13.28 -19.34
CA SER A 7 26.31 12.41 -18.70
C SER A 7 25.39 13.27 -17.83
N CYS A 8 24.28 13.69 -18.39
CA CYS A 8 23.19 14.29 -17.64
C CYS A 8 22.65 13.23 -16.68
N LYS A 9 23.06 13.29 -15.42
CA LYS A 9 22.48 12.48 -14.35
C LYS A 9 21.03 12.92 -14.15
N VAL A 10 20.15 12.43 -15.00
CA VAL A 10 18.72 12.59 -14.82
C VAL A 10 18.37 11.79 -13.56
N LYS A 11 18.15 12.49 -12.45
CA LYS A 11 17.38 11.95 -11.34
C LYS A 11 16.00 11.66 -11.89
N ILE A 12 15.74 10.42 -12.24
CA ILE A 12 14.41 9.98 -12.66
C ILE A 12 13.56 9.95 -11.40
N VAL A 13 13.05 11.10 -11.02
CA VAL A 13 11.84 11.19 -10.22
C VAL A 13 10.73 10.88 -11.21
N LYS A 14 10.22 9.66 -11.20
CA LYS A 14 9.07 9.29 -12.03
C LYS A 14 7.87 10.05 -11.48
N VAL A 15 7.65 11.24 -12.02
CA VAL A 15 6.45 12.04 -11.77
C VAL A 15 5.37 11.43 -12.65
N ILE A 16 4.41 10.75 -12.06
CA ILE A 16 3.21 10.34 -12.77
C ILE A 16 2.25 11.53 -12.68
N PHE A 17 2.11 12.26 -13.80
CA PHE A 17 1.08 13.26 -13.93
C PHE A 17 -0.27 12.56 -14.22
N CYS A 18 -1.15 12.52 -13.24
CA CYS A 18 -2.56 12.28 -13.51
C CYS A 18 -3.23 13.63 -13.78
N MET A 19 -3.49 13.93 -15.04
CA MET A 19 -4.32 15.08 -15.41
C MET A 19 -5.78 14.66 -15.29
N PHE A 20 -6.44 15.10 -14.24
CA PHE A 20 -7.89 15.06 -14.16
C PHE A 20 -8.45 16.34 -14.77
N CYS A 21 -9.18 16.20 -15.88
CA CYS A 21 -9.94 17.30 -16.46
C CYS A 21 -11.36 17.21 -15.93
N SER A 22 -11.75 18.12 -15.04
CA SER A 22 -13.12 18.25 -14.56
C SER A 22 -13.71 19.56 -15.06
N SER A 23 -14.96 19.51 -15.54
CA SER A 23 -15.70 20.72 -15.88
C SER A 23 -16.35 21.26 -14.61
N VAL A 24 -16.01 22.48 -14.25
CA VAL A 24 -16.56 23.19 -13.08
C VAL A 24 -17.27 24.44 -13.58
N THR A 25 -18.42 24.75 -13.00
CA THR A 25 -19.14 25.99 -13.29
C THR A 25 -18.48 27.14 -12.54
N ASP A 26 -18.11 28.20 -13.25
CA ASP A 26 -17.56 29.42 -12.64
C ASP A 26 -18.65 30.27 -11.96
N SER A 27 -18.26 31.39 -11.35
CA SER A 27 -19.19 32.32 -10.69
C SER A 27 -20.20 32.97 -11.62
N THR A 28 -20.01 32.86 -12.93
CA THR A 28 -20.91 33.41 -13.98
C THR A 28 -21.82 32.34 -14.60
N GLY A 29 -21.74 31.09 -14.12
CA GLY A 29 -22.55 29.98 -14.62
C GLY A 29 -22.00 29.31 -15.89
N VAL A 30 -20.80 29.68 -16.34
CA VAL A 30 -20.15 29.09 -17.52
C VAL A 30 -19.30 27.86 -17.12
N LEU A 31 -19.41 26.78 -17.89
CA LEU A 31 -18.60 25.58 -17.74
C LEU A 31 -17.15 25.87 -18.16
N VAL A 32 -16.24 25.79 -17.19
CA VAL A 32 -14.80 25.96 -17.39
C VAL A 32 -14.09 24.63 -17.11
N ASN A 33 -13.19 24.26 -17.99
CA ASN A 33 -12.34 23.09 -17.76
C ASN A 33 -11.28 23.42 -16.72
N LYS A 34 -11.41 22.81 -15.53
CA LYS A 34 -10.40 22.87 -14.48
C LYS A 34 -9.48 21.67 -14.60
N THR A 35 -8.21 21.94 -14.87
CA THR A 35 -7.16 20.93 -14.89
C THR A 35 -6.52 20.88 -13.51
N ASP A 36 -6.62 19.76 -12.84
CA ASP A 36 -5.91 19.52 -11.57
C ASP A 36 -4.73 18.60 -11.83
N SER A 37 -3.55 18.98 -11.38
CA SER A 37 -2.32 18.20 -11.54
C SER A 37 -1.82 17.77 -10.17
N THR A 38 -1.81 16.48 -9.92
CA THR A 38 -1.20 15.89 -8.72
C THR A 38 0.18 15.33 -9.04
N GLN A 39 1.16 15.72 -8.24
CA GLN A 39 2.51 15.19 -8.33
C GLN A 39 2.71 14.12 -7.26
N GLU A 40 2.94 12.89 -7.68
CA GLU A 40 3.23 11.79 -6.76
C GLU A 40 4.70 11.37 -6.84
N ILE A 41 5.35 11.35 -5.68
CA ILE A 41 6.71 10.83 -5.55
C ILE A 41 6.61 9.38 -5.09
N LEU A 42 6.88 8.45 -5.98
CA LEU A 42 6.81 7.01 -5.73
C LEU A 42 7.71 6.54 -4.60
N SER A 43 8.93 7.07 -4.50
CA SER A 43 9.88 6.74 -3.45
C SER A 43 11.01 7.76 -3.39
N LYS A 44 11.57 8.00 -2.20
CA LYS A 44 12.78 8.83 -2.02
C LYS A 44 14.04 8.17 -2.62
N GLU A 45 14.03 6.85 -2.79
CA GLU A 45 15.16 6.10 -3.36
C GLU A 45 14.81 5.46 -4.70
N PRO A 46 15.74 5.51 -5.70
CA PRO A 46 15.55 4.83 -6.96
C PRO A 46 15.39 3.31 -6.77
N TYR A 47 14.49 2.70 -7.52
CA TYR A 47 14.23 1.26 -7.51
C TYR A 47 15.53 0.43 -7.65
N ALA A 48 16.40 0.79 -8.59
CA ALA A 48 17.67 0.10 -8.81
C ALA A 48 18.60 0.11 -7.58
N LYS A 49 18.57 1.18 -6.78
CA LYS A 49 19.38 1.26 -5.54
C LYS A 49 18.80 0.34 -4.46
N ARG A 50 17.48 0.28 -4.36
CA ARG A 50 16.79 -0.59 -3.41
C ARG A 50 17.00 -2.07 -3.76
N MET A 51 16.90 -2.44 -5.04
CA MET A 51 17.15 -3.81 -5.50
C MET A 51 18.60 -4.26 -5.21
N LYS A 52 19.59 -3.41 -5.49
CA LYS A 52 20.99 -3.71 -5.14
C LYS A 52 21.22 -3.86 -3.64
N ALA A 53 20.51 -3.12 -2.82
CA ALA A 53 20.58 -3.26 -1.36
C ALA A 53 19.99 -4.60 -0.91
N LEU A 54 18.83 -4.98 -1.45
CA LEU A 54 18.21 -6.28 -1.19
C LEU A 54 19.08 -7.45 -1.63
N GLU A 55 19.69 -7.38 -2.81
CA GLU A 55 20.62 -8.41 -3.30
C GLU A 55 21.85 -8.58 -2.37
N LYS A 56 22.41 -7.47 -1.89
CA LYS A 56 23.52 -7.52 -0.91
C LYS A 56 23.09 -8.13 0.42
N GLU A 57 21.90 -7.78 0.90
CA GLU A 57 21.35 -8.31 2.14
C GLU A 57 21.11 -9.82 2.03
N LEU A 58 20.54 -10.25 0.91
CA LEU A 58 20.31 -11.66 0.61
C LEU A 58 21.61 -12.46 0.49
N ALA A 59 22.64 -11.91 -0.20
CA ALA A 59 23.95 -12.54 -0.29
C ALA A 59 24.68 -12.61 1.06
N ALA A 60 24.51 -11.63 1.92
CA ALA A 60 25.08 -11.66 3.27
C ALA A 60 24.36 -12.69 4.15
N TRP A 61 23.04 -12.77 4.04
CA TRP A 61 22.22 -13.74 4.78
C TRP A 61 22.55 -15.18 4.35
N THR A 62 22.61 -15.47 3.04
CA THR A 62 22.96 -16.82 2.53
C THR A 62 24.33 -17.27 3.03
N LYS A 63 25.35 -16.41 2.96
CA LYS A 63 26.68 -16.71 3.51
C LYS A 63 26.64 -17.01 5.03
N LYS A 64 25.77 -16.32 5.77
CA LYS A 64 25.59 -16.54 7.20
C LYS A 64 24.93 -17.91 7.47
N GLN A 65 23.91 -18.27 6.70
CA GLN A 65 23.22 -19.56 6.84
C GLN A 65 24.13 -20.74 6.43
N GLU A 66 24.93 -20.60 5.37
CA GLU A 66 25.91 -21.61 4.98
C GLU A 66 26.96 -21.87 6.08
N LYS A 67 27.40 -20.82 6.77
CA LYS A 67 28.33 -20.96 7.92
C LYS A 67 27.67 -21.71 9.08
N LYS A 68 26.40 -21.42 9.38
CA LYS A 68 25.64 -22.14 10.42
C LYS A 68 25.47 -23.61 10.03
N LYS A 69 25.12 -23.91 8.77
CA LYS A 69 24.99 -25.26 8.24
C LYS A 69 26.30 -26.06 8.39
N LYS A 70 27.45 -25.44 8.06
CA LYS A 70 28.77 -26.05 8.20
C LYS A 70 29.16 -26.35 9.66
N LYS A 71 28.63 -25.58 10.61
CA LYS A 71 28.83 -25.76 12.05
C LYS A 71 27.86 -26.74 12.71
N GLY A 72 26.84 -27.23 11.96
CA GLY A 72 25.77 -28.06 12.51
C GLY A 72 24.78 -27.31 13.39
N GLU A 73 24.73 -25.97 13.31
CA GLU A 73 23.78 -25.13 14.01
C GLU A 73 22.44 -25.10 13.24
N PRO A 74 21.30 -24.86 13.92
CA PRO A 74 20.03 -24.67 13.23
C PRO A 74 20.12 -23.49 12.25
N TYR A 75 19.69 -23.70 11.02
CA TYR A 75 19.71 -22.71 9.96
C TYR A 75 18.33 -22.57 9.30
N ASP A 76 18.04 -21.38 8.84
CA ASP A 76 16.80 -21.07 8.12
C ASP A 76 17.02 -21.22 6.62
N SER A 77 16.09 -21.86 5.94
CA SER A 77 16.16 -22.06 4.47
C SER A 77 15.64 -20.87 3.70
N VAL A 78 14.81 -20.04 4.31
CA VAL A 78 14.15 -18.89 3.69
C VAL A 78 14.44 -17.62 4.47
N MET A 79 14.81 -16.56 3.78
CA MET A 79 15.00 -15.24 4.39
C MET A 79 13.63 -14.60 4.68
N GLU A 80 13.41 -14.17 5.92
CA GLU A 80 12.24 -13.38 6.25
C GLU A 80 12.34 -11.99 5.60
N VAL A 81 11.47 -11.74 4.63
CA VAL A 81 11.33 -10.42 4.00
C VAL A 81 10.46 -9.56 4.92
N LYS A 82 10.86 -8.31 5.12
CA LYS A 82 10.04 -7.36 5.87
C LYS A 82 8.70 -7.20 5.17
N PRO A 83 7.59 -7.45 5.87
CA PRO A 83 6.29 -7.32 5.26
C PRO A 83 5.96 -5.86 4.97
N LEU A 84 4.95 -5.66 4.10
CA LEU A 84 4.38 -4.35 3.85
C LEU A 84 3.71 -3.84 5.13
N ASP A 85 4.11 -2.66 5.59
CA ASP A 85 3.52 -1.99 6.74
C ASP A 85 2.23 -1.27 6.30
N VAL A 86 1.10 -1.71 6.85
CA VAL A 86 -0.22 -1.17 6.52
C VAL A 86 -0.73 -0.39 7.71
N GLN A 87 -0.96 0.90 7.54
CA GLN A 87 -1.54 1.75 8.56
C GLN A 87 -3.05 1.84 8.35
N VAL A 88 -3.81 1.38 9.32
CA VAL A 88 -5.28 1.42 9.30
C VAL A 88 -5.74 2.49 10.29
N SER A 89 -6.56 3.42 9.82
CA SER A 89 -7.16 4.44 10.69
C SER A 89 -8.43 3.89 11.32
N VAL A 90 -8.26 3.05 12.35
CA VAL A 90 -9.37 2.55 13.17
C VAL A 90 -9.32 3.20 14.53
N SER A 91 -10.47 3.68 14.99
CA SER A 91 -10.72 4.09 16.37
C SER A 91 -11.56 3.01 17.05
N SER A 92 -11.47 2.89 18.37
CA SER A 92 -12.33 2.00 19.15
C SER A 92 -13.83 2.34 19.02
N GLN A 93 -14.11 3.57 18.60
CA GLN A 93 -15.44 4.04 18.26
C GLN A 93 -15.35 4.70 16.88
N LEU A 94 -16.17 4.23 15.95
CA LEU A 94 -16.31 4.77 14.62
C LEU A 94 -17.67 5.44 14.49
N ASP A 95 -17.68 6.73 14.12
CA ASP A 95 -18.91 7.43 13.82
C ASP A 95 -19.55 6.83 12.54
N PRO A 96 -20.87 6.66 12.46
CA PRO A 96 -21.53 6.00 11.32
C PRO A 96 -21.32 6.69 9.96
N ASP A 97 -20.95 7.97 9.96
CA ASP A 97 -20.64 8.78 8.79
C ASP A 97 -19.16 8.71 8.38
N ARG A 98 -18.32 8.01 9.14
CA ARG A 98 -16.90 7.86 8.86
C ARG A 98 -16.57 6.48 8.33
N ASN A 99 -15.65 6.46 7.38
CA ASN A 99 -15.11 5.24 6.80
C ASN A 99 -13.70 4.94 7.33
N ILE A 100 -13.28 3.69 7.16
CA ILE A 100 -11.96 3.23 7.56
C ILE A 100 -10.98 3.50 6.42
N PHE A 101 -9.81 4.06 6.74
CA PHE A 101 -8.78 4.34 5.75
C PHE A 101 -7.56 3.46 5.96
N PHE A 102 -7.07 2.93 4.85
CA PHE A 102 -5.81 2.21 4.77
C PHE A 102 -4.78 3.12 4.10
N THR A 103 -3.64 3.30 4.75
CA THR A 103 -2.53 4.10 4.21
C THR A 103 -1.31 3.21 4.04
N PHE A 104 -0.73 3.25 2.85
CA PHE A 104 0.41 2.44 2.47
C PHE A 104 1.67 3.30 2.29
N PRO A 105 2.86 2.82 2.69
CA PRO A 105 4.11 3.54 2.49
C PRO A 105 4.53 3.61 1.02
N THR A 106 4.06 2.63 0.23
CA THR A 106 4.34 2.48 -1.21
C THR A 106 3.05 2.25 -1.98
N PRO A 107 3.00 2.59 -3.29
CA PRO A 107 1.84 2.26 -4.12
C PRO A 107 1.61 0.75 -4.18
N LEU A 108 0.35 0.35 -4.22
CA LEU A 108 -0.03 -1.05 -4.37
C LEU A 108 0.05 -1.48 -5.84
N ALA A 109 0.61 -2.67 -6.08
CA ALA A 109 0.53 -3.36 -7.36
C ALA A 109 -0.73 -4.23 -7.43
N LYS A 110 -1.12 -4.82 -6.28
CA LYS A 110 -2.29 -5.68 -6.16
C LYS A 110 -3.00 -5.42 -4.83
N ALA A 111 -4.33 -5.38 -4.89
CA ALA A 111 -5.20 -5.38 -3.73
C ALA A 111 -6.28 -6.44 -3.95
N ASP A 112 -6.30 -7.46 -3.12
CA ASP A 112 -7.31 -8.52 -3.18
C ASP A 112 -8.44 -8.19 -2.22
N THR A 113 -9.54 -7.71 -2.77
CA THR A 113 -10.74 -7.36 -1.99
C THR A 113 -11.45 -8.57 -1.42
N ALA A 114 -11.27 -9.76 -2.01
CA ALA A 114 -11.86 -11.00 -1.50
C ALA A 114 -11.21 -11.45 -0.18
N ALA A 115 -9.96 -11.06 0.04
CA ALA A 115 -9.20 -11.33 1.26
C ALA A 115 -9.45 -10.33 2.40
N ILE A 116 -10.37 -9.38 2.20
CA ILE A 116 -10.83 -8.43 3.23
C ILE A 116 -12.19 -8.88 3.71
N HIS A 117 -12.32 -9.04 5.01
CA HIS A 117 -13.54 -9.54 5.64
C HIS A 117 -14.02 -8.54 6.70
N LEU A 118 -15.25 -8.08 6.54
CA LEU A 118 -15.93 -7.26 7.53
C LEU A 118 -17.07 -8.08 8.14
N TYR A 119 -17.09 -8.15 9.46
CA TYR A 119 -18.13 -8.83 10.21
C TYR A 119 -18.85 -7.86 11.12
N ALA A 120 -20.15 -8.01 11.24
CA ALA A 120 -21.02 -7.32 12.19
C ALA A 120 -21.55 -8.32 13.21
N LYS A 121 -21.56 -7.94 14.47
CA LYS A 121 -22.04 -8.77 15.56
C LYS A 121 -23.52 -8.50 15.82
N HIS A 122 -24.34 -9.55 15.75
CA HIS A 122 -25.72 -9.54 16.18
C HIS A 122 -25.87 -10.53 17.33
N ASP A 123 -26.24 -10.04 18.50
CA ASP A 123 -26.28 -10.79 19.75
C ASP A 123 -24.91 -11.46 20.04
N THR A 124 -24.81 -12.76 19.80
CA THR A 124 -23.61 -13.57 20.04
C THR A 124 -22.93 -14.05 18.75
N LEU A 125 -23.53 -13.80 17.57
CA LEU A 125 -23.08 -14.32 16.30
C LEU A 125 -22.51 -13.21 15.40
N TRP A 126 -21.47 -13.59 14.65
CA TRP A 126 -20.83 -12.72 13.67
C TRP A 126 -21.36 -13.02 12.27
N TYR A 127 -21.81 -12.02 11.55
CA TYR A 127 -22.30 -12.10 10.19
C TYR A 127 -21.43 -11.25 9.27
N ARG A 128 -21.17 -11.76 8.07
CA ARG A 128 -20.43 -10.99 7.07
C ARG A 128 -21.23 -9.76 6.66
N ALA A 129 -20.62 -8.59 6.82
CA ALA A 129 -21.23 -7.31 6.44
C ALA A 129 -20.78 -6.93 5.01
N PRO A 130 -21.65 -6.27 4.25
CA PRO A 130 -21.28 -5.73 2.94
C PRO A 130 -20.24 -4.62 3.11
N MET A 131 -19.27 -4.59 2.20
CA MET A 131 -18.24 -3.57 2.19
C MET A 131 -17.78 -3.26 0.77
N GLU A 132 -17.26 -2.08 0.57
CA GLU A 132 -16.59 -1.64 -0.65
C GLU A 132 -15.19 -1.13 -0.31
N PHE A 133 -14.19 -1.52 -1.10
CA PHE A 133 -12.82 -1.05 -0.95
C PHE A 133 -12.44 -0.22 -2.16
N LEU A 134 -12.26 1.08 -1.96
CA LEU A 134 -12.11 2.07 -3.03
C LEU A 134 -10.83 2.89 -2.86
N PRO A 135 -10.15 3.28 -3.95
CA PRO A 135 -9.04 4.20 -3.87
C PRO A 135 -9.53 5.59 -3.46
N ALA A 136 -8.96 6.15 -2.39
CA ALA A 136 -9.30 7.47 -1.84
C ALA A 136 -8.18 8.51 -2.05
N GLY A 137 -7.21 8.22 -2.90
CA GLY A 137 -6.08 9.09 -3.20
C GLY A 137 -4.78 8.32 -3.35
N ASN A 138 -3.66 9.06 -3.31
CA ASN A 138 -2.35 8.48 -3.45
C ASN A 138 -2.02 7.60 -2.24
N ARG A 139 -1.84 6.29 -2.46
CA ARG A 139 -1.47 5.31 -1.42
C ARG A 139 -2.47 5.23 -0.25
N ARG A 140 -3.68 5.77 -0.45
CA ARG A 140 -4.75 5.75 0.52
C ARG A 140 -5.98 5.11 -0.08
N TYR A 141 -6.56 4.17 0.64
CA TYR A 141 -7.76 3.45 0.25
C TYR A 141 -8.79 3.61 1.36
N GLU A 142 -10.05 3.61 0.95
CA GLU A 142 -11.20 3.77 1.82
C GLU A 142 -11.99 2.46 1.83
N LEU A 143 -12.26 1.95 3.02
CA LEU A 143 -13.20 0.87 3.24
C LEU A 143 -14.54 1.48 3.66
N ARG A 144 -15.53 1.35 2.80
CA ARG A 144 -16.90 1.75 3.07
C ARG A 144 -17.71 0.57 3.53
N GLY A 145 -18.42 0.72 4.63
CA GLY A 145 -19.34 -0.26 5.15
C GLY A 145 -20.66 0.41 5.50
N GLU A 146 -21.71 -0.40 5.70
CA GLU A 146 -22.97 0.07 6.29
C GLU A 146 -22.81 0.09 7.82
N TRP A 147 -22.26 1.18 8.33
CA TRP A 147 -22.08 1.35 9.77
C TRP A 147 -23.40 1.64 10.46
N ARG A 148 -23.74 0.84 11.46
CA ARG A 148 -24.94 1.04 12.27
C ARG A 148 -24.52 1.37 13.70
N PRO A 149 -25.22 2.27 14.37
CA PRO A 149 -24.96 2.56 15.78
C PRO A 149 -25.17 1.32 16.63
N ASP A 150 -24.45 1.23 17.73
CA ASP A 150 -24.54 0.15 18.74
C ASP A 150 -24.24 -1.26 18.23
N ILE A 151 -23.58 -1.39 17.06
CA ILE A 151 -23.12 -2.67 16.52
C ILE A 151 -21.61 -2.75 16.61
N GLU A 152 -21.12 -3.88 17.08
CA GLU A 152 -19.70 -4.24 17.07
C GLU A 152 -19.30 -4.79 15.70
N TYR A 153 -18.21 -4.25 15.14
CA TYR A 153 -17.66 -4.72 13.88
C TYR A 153 -16.27 -5.31 14.08
N SER A 154 -15.93 -6.36 13.32
CA SER A 154 -14.59 -6.94 13.24
C SER A 154 -14.09 -6.87 11.80
N LEU A 155 -12.94 -6.26 11.63
CA LEU A 155 -12.26 -6.19 10.34
C LEU A 155 -11.10 -7.17 10.34
N GLU A 156 -11.12 -8.12 9.43
CA GLU A 156 -10.05 -9.10 9.24
C GLU A 156 -9.52 -8.99 7.82
N VAL A 157 -8.21 -8.98 7.68
CA VAL A 157 -7.52 -8.96 6.38
C VAL A 157 -6.53 -10.11 6.37
N ASP A 158 -6.64 -10.96 5.36
CA ASP A 158 -5.76 -12.12 5.21
C ASP A 158 -4.32 -11.70 4.88
N SER A 159 -3.39 -12.61 5.10
CA SER A 159 -2.00 -12.42 4.69
C SER A 159 -1.91 -12.27 3.17
N ALA A 160 -1.01 -11.40 2.72
CA ALA A 160 -0.78 -11.12 1.29
C ALA A 160 -2.00 -10.56 0.53
N ALA A 161 -3.02 -10.04 1.24
CA ALA A 161 -4.14 -9.33 0.62
C ALA A 161 -3.68 -8.10 -0.18
N PHE A 162 -2.60 -7.47 0.28
CA PHE A 162 -2.00 -6.32 -0.38
C PHE A 162 -0.56 -6.63 -0.78
N GLU A 163 -0.21 -6.28 -2.00
CA GLU A 163 1.14 -6.39 -2.53
C GLU A 163 1.56 -5.04 -3.11
N ASP A 164 2.74 -4.57 -2.74
CA ASP A 164 3.27 -3.32 -3.26
C ASP A 164 3.99 -3.51 -4.62
N ILE A 165 4.35 -2.41 -5.25
CA ILE A 165 5.10 -2.41 -6.52
C ILE A 165 6.50 -3.05 -6.42
N TYR A 166 6.97 -3.35 -5.23
CA TYR A 166 8.25 -4.01 -4.96
C TYR A 166 8.10 -5.49 -4.61
N GLY A 167 6.87 -6.03 -4.63
CA GLY A 167 6.57 -7.42 -4.30
C GLY A 167 6.54 -7.70 -2.79
N LEU A 168 6.39 -6.67 -1.95
CA LEU A 168 6.22 -6.86 -0.51
C LEU A 168 4.75 -7.14 -0.19
N ALA A 169 4.50 -8.24 0.47
CA ALA A 169 3.17 -8.64 0.89
C ALA A 169 2.82 -8.14 2.29
N SER A 170 1.53 -7.86 2.52
CA SER A 170 1.01 -7.46 3.82
C SER A 170 0.96 -8.61 4.82
N LYS A 171 1.08 -8.30 6.12
CA LYS A 171 0.70 -9.20 7.20
C LYS A 171 -0.81 -9.26 7.36
N PRO A 172 -1.35 -10.33 7.98
CA PRO A 172 -2.74 -10.35 8.36
C PRO A 172 -3.04 -9.25 9.39
N ILE A 173 -4.23 -8.64 9.28
CA ILE A 173 -4.71 -7.57 10.17
C ILE A 173 -6.00 -8.06 10.83
N LYS A 174 -6.10 -7.85 12.12
CA LYS A 174 -7.29 -8.13 12.90
C LYS A 174 -7.49 -7.08 13.98
#